data_d957280a15bd4f786867ca10ae87c60d
#
_entry.id   d957280a15bd4f786867ca10ae87c60d
#
_cell.length_a   1.000
_cell.length_b   1.000
_cell.length_c   1.000
_cell.angle_alpha   90.00
_cell.angle_beta   90.00
_cell.angle_gamma   90.00
#
_symmetry.space_group_name_H-M   'P 1'
#
loop_
_entity.id
_entity.type
_entity.pdbx_description
1 polymer ?
#
loop_
_entity_poly.entity_id
_entity_poly.type
_entity_poly.pdbx_seq_one_letter_code
_entity_poly.pdbx_strand_id
1 'polypeptide(L)'
;MGHIPASRRTVTMAIAVIAVITLSIAMLCGCGTARNTNQATDSGSGGNRLASSLQAYATQLLGQDSGMDPAQKATLRKAATSGKISLSDYKAAWSRYITCVQDKGYPRPTLKTYSNGIQQPQGDALPSDKADDLDYIQKKAKDLNACGIATVDSVDALYMAQVGNPNLYASHEEGAVDCLKRAGLVLKSYTVEQYEKEANAMGHAAPGETVNTTYDMKKPEVLACLAANGNVFMDR
;
A
#
# COMPACT_ATOMS: atom_id res chain seq x y z
N MET A 1 -15.19 -54.38 20.73
CA MET A 1 -16.54 -54.22 20.19
C MET A 1 -17.20 -53.08 20.94
N GLY A 2 -17.48 -51.97 20.28
CA GLY A 2 -18.10 -50.79 20.87
C GLY A 2 -18.17 -49.67 19.84
N HIS A 3 -19.20 -49.69 19.01
CA HIS A 3 -19.51 -48.65 18.01
C HIS A 3 -20.04 -47.40 18.69
N ILE A 4 -19.50 -46.22 18.35
CA ILE A 4 -20.03 -44.92 18.67
C ILE A 4 -20.62 -44.32 17.38
N PRO A 5 -21.92 -43.94 17.34
CA PRO A 5 -22.54 -43.41 16.14
C PRO A 5 -22.25 -41.87 15.98
N ALA A 6 -21.93 -41.50 14.76
CA ALA A 6 -21.76 -40.12 14.33
C ALA A 6 -23.13 -39.35 14.30
N SER A 7 -23.25 -38.28 15.08
CA SER A 7 -24.39 -37.38 15.03
C SER A 7 -24.16 -36.33 13.94
N ARG A 8 -24.94 -36.42 12.85
CA ARG A 8 -25.08 -35.37 11.82
C ARG A 8 -26.00 -34.30 12.35
N ARG A 9 -25.46 -33.08 12.59
CA ARG A 9 -26.28 -31.88 12.81
C ARG A 9 -26.48 -31.18 11.46
N THR A 10 -27.69 -31.34 10.94
CA THR A 10 -28.24 -30.56 9.83
C THR A 10 -28.47 -29.10 10.29
N VAL A 11 -27.76 -28.15 9.65
CA VAL A 11 -28.02 -26.71 9.83
C VAL A 11 -29.01 -26.29 8.76
N THR A 12 -30.25 -26.01 9.19
CA THR A 12 -31.33 -25.50 8.35
C THR A 12 -31.10 -23.99 8.13
N MET A 13 -30.84 -23.57 6.88
CA MET A 13 -30.82 -22.17 6.48
C MET A 13 -32.26 -21.68 6.36
N ALA A 14 -32.66 -20.72 7.18
CA ALA A 14 -33.85 -19.96 7.02
C ALA A 14 -33.61 -18.79 6.06
N ILE A 15 -34.26 -18.86 4.89
CA ILE A 15 -34.27 -17.78 3.89
C ILE A 15 -35.39 -16.82 4.29
N ALA A 16 -35.07 -15.62 4.73
CA ALA A 16 -36.00 -14.53 4.93
C ALA A 16 -36.14 -13.70 3.65
N VAL A 17 -37.28 -13.82 2.98
CA VAL A 17 -37.73 -13.00 1.86
C VAL A 17 -38.18 -11.66 2.41
N ILE A 18 -37.57 -10.55 2.08
CA ILE A 18 -38.07 -9.19 2.36
C ILE A 18 -38.56 -8.59 1.06
N ALA A 19 -39.85 -8.26 1.09
CA ALA A 19 -40.63 -7.74 -0.01
C ALA A 19 -40.25 -6.29 -0.35
N VAL A 20 -40.28 -6.02 -1.65
CA VAL A 20 -40.16 -4.73 -2.32
C VAL A 20 -41.35 -3.83 -1.96
N ILE A 21 -41.08 -2.62 -1.48
CA ILE A 21 -42.08 -1.52 -1.48
C ILE A 21 -41.55 -0.44 -2.41
N THR A 22 -42.14 -0.37 -3.60
CA THR A 22 -42.03 0.75 -4.55
C THR A 22 -42.89 1.91 -4.07
N LEU A 23 -42.32 3.08 -3.85
CA LEU A 23 -43.06 4.33 -3.71
C LEU A 23 -42.53 5.34 -4.73
N SER A 24 -43.34 5.54 -5.77
CA SER A 24 -43.15 6.58 -6.78
C SER A 24 -43.61 7.92 -6.21
N ILE A 25 -42.75 8.96 -6.27
CA ILE A 25 -43.18 10.36 -6.16
C ILE A 25 -42.59 11.15 -7.29
N ALA A 26 -43.48 11.81 -8.02
CA ALA A 26 -43.22 12.57 -9.23
C ALA A 26 -42.69 13.98 -8.96
N MET A 27 -41.88 14.45 -9.92
CA MET A 27 -41.62 15.78 -10.45
C MET A 27 -42.00 17.02 -9.61
N LEU A 28 -40.99 17.87 -9.39
CA LEU A 28 -41.15 19.33 -9.52
C LEU A 28 -39.90 19.90 -10.20
N CYS A 29 -40.12 20.51 -11.36
CA CYS A 29 -39.19 21.33 -12.13
C CYS A 29 -38.74 22.52 -11.32
N GLY A 30 -37.42 22.77 -11.21
CA GLY A 30 -36.84 24.00 -10.70
C GLY A 30 -35.59 24.33 -11.55
N CYS A 31 -35.73 25.19 -12.56
CA CYS A 31 -34.61 25.79 -13.27
C CYS A 31 -33.77 26.65 -12.32
N GLY A 32 -32.51 26.31 -12.17
CA GLY A 32 -31.51 27.14 -11.51
C GLY A 32 -30.16 26.91 -12.19
N THR A 33 -29.81 27.75 -13.15
CA THR A 33 -28.53 27.80 -13.83
C THR A 33 -27.41 28.22 -12.88
N ALA A 34 -26.52 27.28 -12.54
CA ALA A 34 -25.17 27.61 -12.14
C ALA A 34 -24.23 26.63 -12.84
N ARG A 35 -23.71 27.08 -13.99
CA ARG A 35 -22.58 26.46 -14.67
C ARG A 35 -21.38 26.50 -13.73
N ASN A 36 -20.95 25.37 -13.23
CA ASN A 36 -19.57 25.19 -12.78
C ASN A 36 -18.93 24.18 -13.74
N THR A 37 -18.50 24.73 -14.88
CA THR A 37 -17.67 24.03 -15.87
C THR A 37 -16.27 23.98 -15.32
N ASN A 38 -15.85 22.79 -14.87
CA ASN A 38 -14.47 22.32 -14.94
C ASN A 38 -14.43 20.83 -14.59
N GLN A 39 -15.18 20.04 -15.37
CA GLN A 39 -14.91 18.62 -15.50
C GLN A 39 -14.30 18.43 -16.87
N ALA A 40 -12.98 18.58 -16.93
CA ALA A 40 -12.21 18.11 -18.08
C ALA A 40 -12.33 16.58 -18.08
N THR A 41 -13.23 16.08 -18.91
CA THR A 41 -13.25 14.68 -19.34
C THR A 41 -12.04 14.48 -20.23
N ASP A 42 -10.90 14.17 -19.63
CA ASP A 42 -9.77 13.59 -20.36
C ASP A 42 -10.08 12.12 -20.60
N SER A 43 -10.70 11.85 -21.75
CA SER A 43 -10.96 10.50 -22.27
C SER A 43 -9.70 9.99 -22.97
N GLY A 44 -8.64 9.80 -22.18
CA GLY A 44 -7.40 9.16 -22.63
C GLY A 44 -6.99 8.14 -21.58
N SER A 45 -7.14 6.84 -21.89
CA SER A 45 -6.43 5.69 -21.30
C SER A 45 -5.75 5.95 -19.93
N GLY A 46 -6.49 6.44 -18.96
CA GLY A 46 -5.99 6.77 -17.64
C GLY A 46 -6.61 5.82 -16.64
N GLY A 47 -5.85 4.84 -16.15
CA GLY A 47 -6.18 4.06 -14.98
C GLY A 47 -6.61 4.95 -13.82
N ASN A 48 -7.36 4.40 -12.88
CA ASN A 48 -7.79 5.11 -11.68
C ASN A 48 -6.55 5.70 -10.97
N ARG A 49 -6.61 6.95 -10.51
CA ARG A 49 -5.50 7.63 -9.83
C ARG A 49 -5.77 7.78 -8.35
N LEU A 50 -4.71 7.69 -7.53
CA LEU A 50 -4.76 7.97 -6.09
C LEU A 50 -5.27 9.38 -5.81
N ALA A 51 -4.80 10.37 -6.58
CA ALA A 51 -5.20 11.76 -6.50
C ALA A 51 -4.78 12.51 -7.79
N SER A 52 -5.22 13.75 -7.95
CA SER A 52 -4.86 14.61 -9.10
C SER A 52 -3.43 15.18 -9.02
N SER A 53 -2.83 15.23 -7.83
CA SER A 53 -1.46 15.70 -7.59
C SER A 53 -0.93 15.19 -6.25
N LEU A 54 0.39 15.32 -6.00
CA LEU A 54 0.97 15.00 -4.70
C LEU A 54 0.42 15.87 -3.57
N GLN A 55 0.10 17.15 -3.83
CA GLN A 55 -0.57 18.02 -2.87
C GLN A 55 -1.96 17.48 -2.50
N ALA A 56 -2.75 17.10 -3.51
CA ALA A 56 -4.06 16.52 -3.30
C ALA A 56 -3.97 15.18 -2.55
N TYR A 57 -2.98 14.35 -2.88
CA TYR A 57 -2.75 13.08 -2.17
C TYR A 57 -2.35 13.32 -0.70
N ALA A 58 -1.46 14.26 -0.42
CA ALA A 58 -1.10 14.63 0.95
C ALA A 58 -2.32 15.15 1.74
N THR A 59 -3.19 15.94 1.10
CA THR A 59 -4.44 16.43 1.71
C THR A 59 -5.41 15.28 2.01
N GLN A 60 -5.53 14.32 1.09
CA GLN A 60 -6.36 13.12 1.28
C GLN A 60 -5.85 12.28 2.44
N LEU A 61 -4.54 12.04 2.53
CA LEU A 61 -3.93 11.30 3.65
C LEU A 61 -4.17 12.00 5.00
N LEU A 62 -4.09 13.33 5.05
CA LEU A 62 -4.43 14.11 6.25
C LEU A 62 -5.90 13.95 6.66
N GLY A 63 -6.82 13.82 5.70
CA GLY A 63 -8.24 13.61 5.95
C GLY A 63 -8.57 12.20 6.48
N GLN A 64 -7.69 11.24 6.27
CA GLN A 64 -7.82 9.87 6.76
C GLN A 64 -7.25 9.67 8.18
N ASP A 65 -7.02 10.76 8.92
CA ASP A 65 -6.37 10.79 10.23
C ASP A 65 -6.92 9.72 11.20
N SER A 66 -6.23 8.61 11.27
CA SER A 66 -6.57 7.44 12.08
C SER A 66 -5.57 7.19 13.22
N GLY A 67 -5.01 8.24 13.81
CA GLY A 67 -4.07 8.12 14.92
C GLY A 67 -2.65 8.60 14.61
N MET A 68 -2.46 9.37 13.54
CA MET A 68 -1.18 10.00 13.22
C MET A 68 -0.72 10.94 14.34
N ASP A 69 0.57 10.91 14.67
CA ASP A 69 1.19 11.84 15.59
C ASP A 69 1.27 13.29 15.02
N PRO A 70 1.47 14.31 15.84
CA PRO A 70 1.58 15.69 15.38
C PRO A 70 2.73 15.91 14.39
N ALA A 71 3.83 15.18 14.47
CA ALA A 71 4.98 15.32 13.60
C ALA A 71 4.70 14.73 12.19
N GLN A 72 4.04 13.58 12.11
CA GLN A 72 3.59 13.02 10.82
C GLN A 72 2.61 13.98 10.14
N LYS A 73 1.60 14.49 10.88
CA LYS A 73 0.67 15.50 10.36
C LYS A 73 1.36 16.77 9.87
N ALA A 74 2.37 17.27 10.60
CA ALA A 74 3.15 18.44 10.19
C ALA A 74 3.89 18.20 8.88
N THR A 75 4.50 17.02 8.71
CA THR A 75 5.17 16.64 7.46
C THR A 75 4.19 16.60 6.28
N LEU A 76 3.01 16.01 6.46
CA LEU A 76 1.98 15.96 5.42
C LEU A 76 1.40 17.33 5.09
N ARG A 77 1.17 18.21 6.08
CA ARG A 77 0.74 19.61 5.81
C ARG A 77 1.76 20.37 4.97
N LYS A 78 3.05 20.22 5.28
CA LYS A 78 4.13 20.80 4.47
C LYS A 78 4.11 20.27 3.04
N ALA A 79 3.87 18.98 2.87
CA ALA A 79 3.77 18.34 1.56
C ALA A 79 2.50 18.76 0.80
N ALA A 80 1.36 18.93 1.46
CA ALA A 80 0.13 19.45 0.87
C ALA A 80 0.30 20.86 0.27
N THR A 81 1.22 21.66 0.82
CA THR A 81 1.55 22.99 0.29
C THR A 81 2.64 22.93 -0.79
N SER A 82 3.72 22.16 -0.54
CA SER A 82 4.91 22.17 -1.41
C SER A 82 4.87 21.16 -2.55
N GLY A 83 3.99 20.16 -2.49
CA GLY A 83 3.92 19.05 -3.44
C GLY A 83 5.05 18.03 -3.30
N LYS A 84 5.81 18.05 -2.19
CA LYS A 84 6.94 17.14 -2.00
C LYS A 84 7.26 16.88 -0.53
N ILE A 85 7.86 15.71 -0.28
CA ILE A 85 8.53 15.37 0.97
C ILE A 85 10.04 15.39 0.74
N SER A 86 10.79 16.05 1.63
CA SER A 86 12.25 15.97 1.60
C SER A 86 12.73 14.61 2.12
N LEU A 87 13.88 14.16 1.64
CA LEU A 87 14.50 12.92 2.14
C LEU A 87 14.78 13.00 3.65
N SER A 88 15.09 14.19 4.18
CA SER A 88 15.30 14.40 5.61
C SER A 88 14.00 14.22 6.41
N ASP A 89 12.87 14.80 5.96
CA ASP A 89 11.58 14.64 6.62
C ASP A 89 11.12 13.16 6.58
N TYR A 90 11.37 12.48 5.45
CA TYR A 90 11.12 11.05 5.28
C TYR A 90 11.91 10.18 6.26
N LYS A 91 13.23 10.39 6.34
CA LYS A 91 14.09 9.68 7.29
C LYS A 91 13.73 9.97 8.75
N ALA A 92 13.31 11.20 9.05
CA ALA A 92 12.84 11.55 10.39
C ALA A 92 11.57 10.79 10.78
N ALA A 93 10.64 10.54 9.83
CA ALA A 93 9.45 9.72 10.07
C ALA A 93 9.86 8.27 10.42
N TRP A 94 10.75 7.66 9.66
CA TRP A 94 11.28 6.32 9.96
C TRP A 94 12.03 6.26 11.30
N SER A 95 12.76 7.32 11.66
CA SER A 95 13.42 7.38 12.98
C SER A 95 12.41 7.37 14.12
N ARG A 96 11.27 8.07 13.98
CA ARG A 96 10.18 8.04 14.98
C ARG A 96 9.54 6.65 15.06
N TYR A 97 9.33 5.98 13.92
CA TYR A 97 8.87 4.59 13.89
C TYR A 97 9.78 3.67 14.70
N ILE A 98 11.10 3.73 14.46
CA ILE A 98 12.09 2.94 15.18
C ILE A 98 12.00 3.20 16.69
N THR A 99 11.93 4.48 17.10
CA THR A 99 11.80 4.85 18.52
C THR A 99 10.50 4.28 19.12
N CYS A 100 9.37 4.44 18.43
CA CYS A 100 8.09 3.88 18.88
C CYS A 100 8.16 2.36 19.10
N VAL A 101 8.79 1.63 18.18
CA VAL A 101 8.95 0.17 18.29
C VAL A 101 9.81 -0.20 19.49
N GLN A 102 10.91 0.53 19.72
CA GLN A 102 11.79 0.31 20.89
C GLN A 102 11.08 0.65 22.21
N ASP A 103 10.27 1.71 22.24
CA ASP A 103 9.47 2.10 23.42
C ASP A 103 8.40 1.04 23.77
N LYS A 104 7.99 0.21 22.80
CA LYS A 104 7.13 -0.97 23.02
C LYS A 104 7.90 -2.18 23.57
N GLY A 105 9.22 -2.07 23.74
CA GLY A 105 10.07 -3.15 24.23
C GLY A 105 10.58 -4.13 23.17
N TYR A 106 10.41 -3.82 21.89
CA TYR A 106 10.94 -4.65 20.79
C TYR A 106 12.36 -4.23 20.39
N PRO A 107 13.15 -5.14 19.81
CA PRO A 107 14.43 -4.79 19.23
C PRO A 107 14.31 -3.68 18.18
N ARG A 108 15.40 -2.95 17.96
CA ARG A 108 15.48 -1.94 16.92
C ARG A 108 15.21 -2.59 15.55
N PRO A 109 14.21 -2.14 14.77
CA PRO A 109 13.96 -2.65 13.43
C PRO A 109 15.13 -2.39 12.48
N THR A 110 15.48 -3.38 11.68
CA THR A 110 16.40 -3.22 10.56
C THR A 110 15.64 -2.68 9.36
N LEU A 111 16.16 -1.63 8.72
CA LEU A 111 15.56 -1.05 7.52
C LEU A 111 16.48 -1.29 6.31
N LYS A 112 15.91 -1.85 5.24
CA LYS A 112 16.53 -1.88 3.92
C LYS A 112 16.32 -0.54 3.24
N THR A 113 17.38 0.05 2.71
CA THR A 113 17.31 1.31 1.94
C THR A 113 17.55 1.01 0.46
N TYR A 114 16.63 1.43 -0.39
CA TYR A 114 16.71 1.28 -1.84
C TYR A 114 17.40 2.48 -2.49
N SER A 115 17.83 2.33 -3.76
CA SER A 115 18.60 3.37 -4.49
C SER A 115 17.83 4.69 -4.65
N ASN A 116 16.49 4.68 -4.59
CA ASN A 116 15.64 5.87 -4.61
C ASN A 116 15.37 6.47 -3.21
N GLY A 117 16.00 5.94 -2.17
CA GLY A 117 15.89 6.41 -0.79
C GLY A 117 14.74 5.81 0.02
N ILE A 118 13.88 5.01 -0.60
CA ILE A 118 12.81 4.28 0.13
C ILE A 118 13.44 3.37 1.18
N GLN A 119 12.79 3.29 2.33
CA GLN A 119 13.14 2.40 3.42
C GLN A 119 12.00 1.41 3.66
N GLN A 120 12.35 0.15 3.89
CA GLN A 120 11.39 -0.90 4.25
C GLN A 120 11.89 -1.69 5.45
N PRO A 121 11.03 -2.00 6.43
CA PRO A 121 11.41 -2.88 7.53
C PRO A 121 11.74 -4.27 6.99
N GLN A 122 12.84 -4.82 7.46
CA GLN A 122 13.16 -6.23 7.25
C GLN A 122 12.51 -7.06 8.35
N GLY A 123 12.10 -8.27 8.03
CA GLY A 123 11.53 -9.19 9.01
C GLY A 123 12.55 -9.49 10.11
N ASP A 124 12.23 -9.11 11.35
CA ASP A 124 13.03 -9.50 12.50
C ASP A 124 12.68 -10.93 12.90
N ALA A 125 13.69 -11.73 13.18
CA ALA A 125 13.49 -13.05 13.77
C ALA A 125 12.74 -12.89 15.11
N LEU A 126 11.77 -13.77 15.34
CA LEU A 126 11.17 -13.88 16.67
C LEU A 126 12.20 -14.43 17.65
N PRO A 127 12.17 -13.99 18.93
CA PRO A 127 12.92 -14.68 19.97
C PRO A 127 12.58 -16.17 19.96
N SER A 128 13.59 -17.02 20.15
CA SER A 128 13.41 -18.48 20.03
C SER A 128 12.38 -19.05 21.03
N ASP A 129 12.26 -18.42 22.21
CA ASP A 129 11.26 -18.75 23.23
C ASP A 129 9.87 -18.21 22.93
N LYS A 130 9.71 -17.41 21.86
CA LYS A 130 8.46 -16.78 21.39
C LYS A 130 8.02 -17.20 20.00
N ALA A 131 8.74 -18.12 19.36
CA ALA A 131 8.47 -18.52 17.99
C ALA A 131 7.07 -19.11 17.80
N ASP A 132 6.56 -19.84 18.83
CA ASP A 132 5.24 -20.49 18.82
C ASP A 132 4.22 -19.78 19.73
N ASP A 133 4.57 -18.61 20.33
CA ASP A 133 3.69 -17.83 21.18
C ASP A 133 2.79 -16.92 20.34
N LEU A 134 1.61 -17.41 19.97
CA LEU A 134 0.67 -16.67 19.13
C LEU A 134 0.21 -15.34 19.73
N ASP A 135 0.06 -15.25 21.04
CA ASP A 135 -0.35 -14.02 21.72
C ASP A 135 0.76 -12.96 21.60
N TYR A 136 2.01 -13.36 21.78
CA TYR A 136 3.16 -12.48 21.57
C TYR A 136 3.25 -12.01 20.11
N ILE A 137 3.09 -12.92 19.16
CA ILE A 137 3.14 -12.61 17.70
C ILE A 137 2.05 -11.60 17.33
N GLN A 138 0.81 -11.84 17.77
CA GLN A 138 -0.32 -10.95 17.49
C GLN A 138 -0.13 -9.58 18.18
N LYS A 139 0.32 -9.57 19.44
CA LYS A 139 0.62 -8.33 20.15
C LYS A 139 1.71 -7.53 19.43
N LYS A 140 2.82 -8.19 19.04
CA LYS A 140 3.90 -7.54 18.28
C LYS A 140 3.37 -6.93 16.98
N ALA A 141 2.62 -7.68 16.17
CA ALA A 141 2.04 -7.20 14.93
C ALA A 141 1.14 -5.97 15.15
N LYS A 142 0.28 -5.99 16.18
CA LYS A 142 -0.58 -4.86 16.54
C LYS A 142 0.22 -3.63 16.96
N ASP A 143 1.27 -3.80 17.76
CA ASP A 143 2.12 -2.71 18.23
C ASP A 143 2.92 -2.09 17.09
N LEU A 144 3.51 -2.90 16.19
CA LEU A 144 4.22 -2.43 15.01
C LEU A 144 3.30 -1.64 14.07
N ASN A 145 2.10 -2.16 13.81
CA ASN A 145 1.09 -1.46 13.02
C ASN A 145 0.68 -0.12 13.65
N ALA A 146 0.46 -0.08 14.96
CA ALA A 146 0.15 1.17 15.67
C ALA A 146 1.28 2.19 15.59
N CYS A 147 2.55 1.75 15.69
CA CYS A 147 3.72 2.61 15.47
C CYS A 147 3.77 3.13 14.02
N GLY A 148 3.50 2.29 13.02
CA GLY A 148 3.45 2.68 11.61
C GLY A 148 2.41 3.78 11.37
N ILE A 149 1.16 3.52 11.76
CA ILE A 149 0.06 4.48 11.66
C ILE A 149 0.40 5.81 12.33
N ALA A 150 0.97 5.76 13.53
CA ALA A 150 1.29 6.98 14.27
C ALA A 150 2.39 7.81 13.62
N THR A 151 3.43 7.19 13.06
CA THR A 151 4.69 7.90 12.80
C THR A 151 5.13 7.99 11.36
N VAL A 152 4.79 7.01 10.49
CA VAL A 152 5.47 6.88 9.19
C VAL A 152 4.56 6.52 8.01
N ASP A 153 3.51 5.72 8.17
CA ASP A 153 2.79 5.08 7.05
C ASP A 153 2.31 6.08 5.98
N SER A 154 1.69 7.19 6.38
CA SER A 154 1.20 8.18 5.43
C SER A 154 2.33 8.99 4.78
N VAL A 155 3.42 9.23 5.50
CA VAL A 155 4.62 9.89 4.96
C VAL A 155 5.32 8.96 3.97
N ASP A 156 5.40 7.66 4.29
CA ASP A 156 5.98 6.63 3.43
C ASP A 156 5.18 6.48 2.13
N ALA A 157 3.86 6.34 2.22
CA ALA A 157 2.97 6.24 1.07
C ALA A 157 3.15 7.44 0.10
N LEU A 158 3.21 8.66 0.65
CA LEU A 158 3.41 9.86 -0.18
C LEU A 158 4.82 9.94 -0.78
N TYR A 159 5.86 9.53 -0.02
CA TYR A 159 7.23 9.52 -0.53
C TYR A 159 7.42 8.45 -1.61
N MET A 160 6.86 7.24 -1.42
CA MET A 160 6.85 6.18 -2.43
C MET A 160 6.18 6.66 -3.73
N ALA A 161 5.02 7.31 -3.63
CA ALA A 161 4.35 7.91 -4.77
C ALA A 161 5.24 8.95 -5.46
N GLN A 162 5.87 9.84 -4.69
CA GLN A 162 6.76 10.89 -5.22
C GLN A 162 7.92 10.33 -6.05
N VAL A 163 8.58 9.27 -5.57
CA VAL A 163 9.82 8.77 -6.20
C VAL A 163 9.60 7.65 -7.22
N GLY A 164 8.56 6.86 -7.07
CA GLY A 164 8.31 5.70 -7.93
C GLY A 164 7.03 5.74 -8.75
N ASN A 165 6.02 6.50 -8.31
CA ASN A 165 4.72 6.60 -8.97
C ASN A 165 4.24 8.06 -9.10
N PRO A 166 5.01 8.96 -9.75
CA PRO A 166 4.66 10.39 -9.83
C PRO A 166 3.37 10.65 -10.63
N ASN A 167 2.93 9.70 -11.45
CA ASN A 167 1.65 9.73 -12.14
C ASN A 167 0.48 9.33 -11.24
N LEU A 168 0.75 8.89 -9.99
CA LEU A 168 -0.25 8.54 -8.98
C LEU A 168 -1.23 7.46 -9.43
N TYR A 169 -0.78 6.46 -10.19
CA TYR A 169 -1.62 5.31 -10.51
C TYR A 169 -2.12 4.63 -9.24
N ALA A 170 -3.40 4.29 -9.20
CA ALA A 170 -3.97 3.56 -8.08
C ALA A 170 -3.60 2.07 -8.12
N SER A 171 -3.35 1.50 -9.32
CA SER A 171 -2.80 0.16 -9.47
C SER A 171 -1.29 0.19 -9.21
N HIS A 172 -0.84 -0.71 -8.35
CA HIS A 172 0.58 -0.94 -8.07
C HIS A 172 1.33 -1.45 -9.30
N GLU A 173 0.66 -2.26 -10.12
CA GLU A 173 1.18 -2.84 -11.35
C GLU A 173 1.41 -1.75 -12.41
N GLU A 174 0.42 -0.86 -12.61
CA GLU A 174 0.56 0.30 -13.52
C GLU A 174 1.70 1.20 -13.07
N GLY A 175 1.80 1.49 -11.76
CA GLY A 175 2.88 2.28 -11.17
C GLY A 175 4.25 1.63 -11.35
N ALA A 176 4.37 0.31 -11.14
CA ALA A 176 5.61 -0.44 -11.33
C ALA A 176 6.06 -0.43 -12.81
N VAL A 177 5.15 -0.70 -13.73
CA VAL A 177 5.43 -0.68 -15.18
C VAL A 177 5.84 0.72 -15.64
N ASP A 178 5.14 1.77 -15.18
CA ASP A 178 5.51 3.16 -15.49
C ASP A 178 6.91 3.50 -14.96
N CYS A 179 7.22 3.13 -13.73
CA CYS A 179 8.55 3.33 -13.12
C CYS A 179 9.65 2.62 -13.94
N LEU A 180 9.46 1.34 -14.25
CA LEU A 180 10.42 0.55 -15.03
C LEU A 180 10.65 1.16 -16.43
N LYS A 181 9.59 1.62 -17.10
CA LYS A 181 9.69 2.28 -18.41
C LYS A 181 10.42 3.62 -18.33
N ARG A 182 10.09 4.47 -17.36
CA ARG A 182 10.73 5.78 -17.16
C ARG A 182 12.21 5.64 -16.83
N ALA A 183 12.58 4.61 -16.09
CA ALA A 183 13.96 4.29 -15.76
C ALA A 183 14.73 3.59 -16.91
N GLY A 184 14.08 3.28 -18.03
CA GLY A 184 14.70 2.56 -19.16
C GLY A 184 15.09 1.11 -18.85
N LEU A 185 14.44 0.51 -17.86
CA LEU A 185 14.72 -0.85 -17.40
C LEU A 185 13.97 -1.92 -18.21
N VAL A 186 12.93 -1.50 -18.91
CA VAL A 186 12.17 -2.30 -19.89
C VAL A 186 11.87 -1.47 -21.13
N LEU A 187 11.47 -2.13 -22.22
CA LEU A 187 11.05 -1.44 -23.45
C LEU A 187 9.74 -0.67 -23.23
N LYS A 188 9.50 0.36 -24.05
CA LYS A 188 8.24 1.12 -24.00
C LYS A 188 6.99 0.27 -24.29
N SER A 189 7.17 -0.83 -25.04
CA SER A 189 6.12 -1.81 -25.35
C SER A 189 5.77 -2.76 -24.20
N TYR A 190 6.54 -2.79 -23.10
CA TYR A 190 6.27 -3.63 -21.94
C TYR A 190 4.90 -3.28 -21.34
N THR A 191 4.07 -4.27 -21.04
CA THR A 191 2.68 -4.06 -20.60
C THR A 191 2.45 -4.48 -19.14
N VAL A 192 1.36 -4.01 -18.56
CA VAL A 192 0.91 -4.44 -17.21
C VAL A 192 0.65 -5.95 -17.19
N GLU A 193 0.01 -6.48 -18.23
CA GLU A 193 -0.27 -7.92 -18.35
C GLU A 193 1.02 -8.77 -18.36
N GLN A 194 2.07 -8.28 -19.04
CA GLN A 194 3.38 -8.94 -19.01
C GLN A 194 3.98 -8.91 -17.60
N TYR A 195 3.90 -7.76 -16.93
CA TYR A 195 4.38 -7.60 -15.57
C TYR A 195 3.65 -8.54 -14.59
N GLU A 196 2.32 -8.58 -14.63
CA GLU A 196 1.50 -9.44 -13.77
C GLU A 196 1.84 -10.92 -13.98
N LYS A 197 2.01 -11.35 -15.23
CA LYS A 197 2.43 -12.72 -15.55
C LYS A 197 3.79 -13.06 -14.96
N GLU A 198 4.77 -12.16 -15.07
CA GLU A 198 6.11 -12.35 -14.54
C GLU A 198 6.13 -12.31 -13.00
N ALA A 199 5.41 -11.37 -12.39
CA ALA A 199 5.27 -11.25 -10.95
C ALA A 199 4.58 -12.47 -10.34
N ASN A 200 3.54 -12.99 -10.99
CA ASN A 200 2.85 -14.21 -10.59
C ASN A 200 3.77 -15.43 -10.68
N ALA A 201 4.54 -15.57 -11.77
CA ALA A 201 5.53 -16.63 -11.90
C ALA A 201 6.59 -16.59 -10.78
N MET A 202 7.08 -15.38 -10.42
CA MET A 202 8.02 -15.21 -9.29
C MET A 202 7.39 -15.62 -7.94
N GLY A 203 6.10 -15.27 -7.73
CA GLY A 203 5.40 -15.61 -6.49
C GLY A 203 5.16 -17.12 -6.29
N HIS A 204 5.15 -17.89 -7.38
CA HIS A 204 4.94 -19.34 -7.36
C HIS A 204 6.23 -20.15 -7.54
N ALA A 205 7.36 -19.50 -7.78
CA ALA A 205 8.64 -20.17 -7.97
C ALA A 205 9.09 -20.90 -6.71
N ALA A 206 9.59 -22.13 -6.88
CA ALA A 206 10.19 -22.87 -5.78
C ALA A 206 11.48 -22.20 -5.29
N PRO A 207 11.89 -22.41 -4.03
CA PRO A 207 13.16 -21.90 -3.53
C PRO A 207 14.34 -22.31 -4.42
N GLY A 208 15.08 -21.32 -4.97
CA GLY A 208 16.19 -21.54 -5.87
C GLY A 208 15.83 -21.67 -7.36
N GLU A 209 14.55 -21.65 -7.70
CA GLU A 209 14.10 -21.62 -9.09
C GLU A 209 14.36 -20.24 -9.71
N THR A 210 14.86 -20.24 -10.94
CA THR A 210 15.08 -19.01 -11.70
C THR A 210 13.87 -18.72 -12.58
N VAL A 211 13.20 -17.60 -12.32
CA VAL A 211 12.13 -17.09 -13.19
C VAL A 211 12.72 -16.08 -14.18
N ASN A 212 12.43 -16.30 -15.46
CA ASN A 212 12.80 -15.34 -16.51
C ASN A 212 11.84 -14.14 -16.48
N THR A 213 12.38 -12.97 -16.18
CA THR A 213 11.66 -11.70 -16.23
C THR A 213 12.28 -10.78 -17.30
N THR A 214 11.49 -9.88 -17.85
CA THR A 214 11.96 -8.88 -18.82
C THR A 214 12.89 -7.85 -18.15
N TYR A 215 12.80 -7.68 -16.84
CA TYR A 215 13.67 -6.82 -16.03
C TYR A 215 14.63 -7.64 -15.16
N ASP A 216 15.82 -7.08 -14.92
CA ASP A 216 16.86 -7.75 -14.13
C ASP A 216 16.69 -7.42 -12.63
N MET A 217 16.24 -8.39 -11.85
CA MET A 217 16.05 -8.28 -10.39
C MET A 217 17.37 -8.00 -9.61
N LYS A 218 18.53 -8.12 -10.24
CA LYS A 218 19.82 -7.78 -9.61
C LYS A 218 20.13 -6.28 -9.68
N LYS A 219 19.41 -5.52 -10.51
CA LYS A 219 19.59 -4.07 -10.63
C LYS A 219 18.93 -3.34 -9.47
N PRO A 220 19.67 -2.51 -8.72
CA PRO A 220 19.12 -1.72 -7.61
C PRO A 220 17.94 -0.83 -8.02
N GLU A 221 17.96 -0.31 -9.26
CA GLU A 221 16.91 0.55 -9.81
C GLU A 221 15.60 -0.21 -10.04
N VAL A 222 15.68 -1.50 -10.44
CA VAL A 222 14.52 -2.38 -10.56
C VAL A 222 13.90 -2.58 -9.19
N LEU A 223 14.69 -2.98 -8.19
CA LEU A 223 14.20 -3.16 -6.83
C LEU A 223 13.59 -1.88 -6.26
N ALA A 224 14.18 -0.72 -6.57
CA ALA A 224 13.67 0.58 -6.15
C ALA A 224 12.31 0.91 -6.79
N CYS A 225 12.11 0.62 -8.09
CA CYS A 225 10.82 0.78 -8.76
C CYS A 225 9.75 -0.13 -8.15
N LEU A 226 10.10 -1.39 -7.92
CA LEU A 226 9.17 -2.38 -7.37
C LEU A 226 8.80 -2.04 -5.91
N ALA A 227 9.79 -1.68 -5.07
CA ALA A 227 9.56 -1.25 -3.70
C ALA A 227 8.64 -0.02 -3.61
N ALA A 228 8.82 0.96 -4.50
CA ALA A 228 7.97 2.15 -4.57
C ALA A 228 6.50 1.86 -4.94
N ASN A 229 6.23 0.68 -5.47
CA ASN A 229 4.91 0.24 -5.91
C ASN A 229 4.43 -1.01 -5.13
N GLY A 230 4.74 -1.07 -3.84
CA GLY A 230 4.14 -2.03 -2.90
C GLY A 230 4.84 -3.38 -2.80
N ASN A 231 5.92 -3.63 -3.54
CA ASN A 231 6.65 -4.89 -3.38
C ASN A 231 7.58 -4.83 -2.16
N VAL A 232 7.54 -5.88 -1.35
CA VAL A 232 8.41 -6.04 -0.17
C VAL A 232 9.44 -7.13 -0.46
N PHE A 233 10.73 -6.79 -0.31
CA PHE A 233 11.83 -7.72 -0.50
C PHE A 233 12.53 -7.94 0.83
N MET A 234 12.35 -9.12 1.40
CA MET A 234 13.10 -9.53 2.59
C MET A 234 14.43 -10.13 2.16
N ASP A 235 15.52 -9.72 2.80
CA ASP A 235 16.81 -10.37 2.65
C ASP A 235 16.72 -11.76 3.31
N ARG A 236 16.92 -12.83 2.54
CA ARG A 236 16.93 -14.22 3.00
C ARG A 236 18.32 -14.61 3.45
#